data_d9ef1b88a91b31b82df3e851cea30687
#
_entry.id   d9ef1b88a91b31b82df3e851cea30687
#
_cell.length_a   1.000
_cell.length_b   1.000
_cell.length_c   1.000
_cell.angle_alpha   90.00
_cell.angle_beta   90.00
_cell.angle_gamma   90.00
#
_symmetry.space_group_name_H-M   'P 1'
#
loop_
_entity.id
_entity.type
_entity.pdbx_description
1 polymer ?
#
loop_
_entity_poly.entity_id
_entity_poly.type
_entity_poly.pdbx_seq_one_letter_code
_entity_poly.pdbx_strand_id
1 'polypeptide(L)'
;LFFISVSTIAIIDNPLPTLVSLEGKGFVKLTNNQVYLREKGSELFNADEDYFAIWLETYPTMVKKHHGGKRALSPSKPNTILGKALRKKWNSVFKKDIKAQEKAILVLQQEVKDKTKNGNLEYMVEARRWLNEGYHEKYSFLVDDGIVPENKYSNEDYM
;
A
#
# COMPACT_ATOMS: atom_id res chain seq x y z
N LEU A 1 -4.07 -12.80 -13.63
CA LEU A 1 -3.20 -13.73 -12.88
C LEU A 1 -1.91 -12.99 -12.53
N PHE A 2 -1.81 -12.47 -11.33
CA PHE A 2 -0.59 -11.85 -10.84
C PHE A 2 0.35 -12.95 -10.35
N PHE A 3 1.50 -13.12 -11.00
CA PHE A 3 2.57 -13.97 -10.52
C PHE A 3 3.43 -13.16 -9.56
N ILE A 4 3.24 -13.37 -8.26
CA ILE A 4 4.23 -12.94 -7.28
C ILE A 4 5.34 -13.97 -7.32
N SER A 5 6.48 -13.61 -7.89
CA SER A 5 7.70 -14.39 -7.80
C SER A 5 8.19 -14.32 -6.36
N VAL A 6 7.85 -15.29 -5.56
CA VAL A 6 8.46 -15.49 -4.23
C VAL A 6 9.84 -16.06 -4.46
N SER A 7 10.85 -15.22 -4.31
CA SER A 7 12.25 -15.60 -4.34
C SER A 7 12.50 -16.70 -3.28
N THR A 8 12.87 -17.88 -3.77
CA THR A 8 13.60 -18.93 -3.09
C THR A 8 13.33 -19.12 -1.59
N ILE A 9 12.27 -19.86 -1.25
CA ILE A 9 12.20 -20.53 0.04
C ILE A 9 13.23 -21.68 0.00
N ALA A 10 14.18 -21.65 0.94
CA ALA A 10 15.20 -22.65 1.09
C ALA A 10 14.61 -24.07 1.00
N ILE A 11 15.33 -24.96 0.33
CA ILE A 11 15.06 -26.41 0.32
C ILE A 11 15.18 -26.88 1.77
N ILE A 12 14.03 -27.03 2.43
CA ILE A 12 13.98 -27.64 3.76
C ILE A 12 13.79 -29.14 3.52
N ASP A 13 14.71 -29.94 4.05
CA ASP A 13 14.60 -31.37 4.00
C ASP A 13 13.26 -31.84 4.58
N ASN A 14 12.38 -32.32 3.70
CA ASN A 14 11.10 -32.94 3.98
C ASN A 14 9.93 -32.09 4.56
N PRO A 15 9.54 -30.96 3.93
CA PRO A 15 8.37 -30.19 4.36
C PRO A 15 7.04 -30.65 3.75
N LEU A 16 7.04 -31.77 3.00
CA LEU A 16 5.91 -32.22 2.20
C LEU A 16 4.56 -32.33 2.94
N PRO A 17 4.46 -32.87 4.17
CA PRO A 17 3.15 -32.99 4.83
C PRO A 17 2.50 -31.66 5.13
N THR A 18 3.28 -30.66 5.52
CA THR A 18 2.78 -29.32 5.83
C THR A 18 2.34 -28.58 4.58
N LEU A 19 3.10 -28.68 3.49
CA LEU A 19 2.76 -28.04 2.21
C LEU A 19 1.52 -28.67 1.58
N VAL A 20 1.39 -29.99 1.61
CA VAL A 20 0.19 -30.72 1.15
C VAL A 20 -1.03 -30.32 1.97
N SER A 21 -0.89 -30.18 3.29
CA SER A 21 -1.97 -29.67 4.16
C SER A 21 -2.39 -28.25 3.80
N LEU A 22 -1.45 -27.36 3.49
CA LEU A 22 -1.73 -25.98 3.08
C LEU A 22 -2.37 -25.92 1.68
N GLU A 23 -1.99 -26.81 0.77
CA GLU A 23 -2.63 -26.94 -0.54
C GLU A 23 -4.08 -27.42 -0.39
N GLY A 24 -4.32 -28.43 0.41
CA GLY A 24 -5.67 -28.95 0.70
C GLY A 24 -6.59 -27.88 1.33
N LYS A 25 -6.04 -26.96 2.12
CA LYS A 25 -6.74 -25.82 2.70
C LYS A 25 -6.88 -24.62 1.72
N GLY A 26 -6.30 -24.70 0.54
CA GLY A 26 -6.39 -23.68 -0.50
C GLY A 26 -5.48 -22.45 -0.29
N PHE A 27 -4.45 -22.55 0.56
CA PHE A 27 -3.50 -21.45 0.81
C PHE A 27 -2.37 -21.40 -0.22
N VAL A 28 -1.95 -22.55 -0.72
CA VAL A 28 -0.88 -22.65 -1.71
C VAL A 28 -1.30 -23.57 -2.87
N LYS A 29 -0.57 -23.51 -3.98
CA LYS A 29 -0.64 -24.46 -5.08
C LYS A 29 0.77 -25.00 -5.31
N LEU A 30 0.90 -26.31 -5.38
CA LEU A 30 2.15 -26.98 -5.70
C LEU A 30 2.16 -27.36 -7.19
N THR A 31 3.17 -26.93 -7.92
CA THR A 31 3.32 -27.25 -9.35
C THR A 31 4.81 -27.32 -9.68
N ASN A 32 5.28 -28.44 -10.25
CA ASN A 32 6.67 -28.61 -10.71
C ASN A 32 7.73 -28.20 -9.66
N ASN A 33 7.60 -28.67 -8.42
CA ASN A 33 8.48 -28.31 -7.28
C ASN A 33 8.49 -26.82 -6.92
N GLN A 34 7.52 -26.05 -7.37
CA GLN A 34 7.33 -24.66 -7.00
C GLN A 34 6.07 -24.47 -6.16
N VAL A 35 6.17 -23.60 -5.17
CA VAL A 35 5.05 -23.24 -4.29
C VAL A 35 4.50 -21.89 -4.73
N TYR A 36 3.23 -21.85 -5.07
CA TYR A 36 2.52 -20.63 -5.42
C TYR A 36 1.53 -20.29 -4.31
N LEU A 37 1.54 -19.05 -3.83
CA LEU A 37 0.51 -18.57 -2.94
C LEU A 37 -0.81 -18.38 -3.71
N ARG A 38 -1.89 -18.95 -3.18
CA ARG A 38 -3.25 -18.62 -3.64
C ARG A 38 -3.74 -17.36 -2.93
N GLU A 39 -4.82 -16.78 -3.42
CA GLU A 39 -5.43 -15.57 -2.87
C GLU A 39 -5.59 -15.65 -1.34
N LYS A 40 -6.14 -16.76 -0.84
CA LYS A 40 -6.31 -17.04 0.59
C LYS A 40 -4.98 -17.14 1.37
N GLY A 41 -3.92 -17.59 0.72
CA GLY A 41 -2.57 -17.65 1.31
C GLY A 41 -1.94 -16.25 1.37
N SER A 42 -2.06 -15.46 0.31
CA SER A 42 -1.57 -14.07 0.30
C SER A 42 -2.30 -13.20 1.31
N GLU A 43 -3.60 -13.39 1.52
CA GLU A 43 -4.34 -12.68 2.58
C GLU A 43 -3.79 -12.94 3.98
N LEU A 44 -3.32 -14.18 4.27
CA LEU A 44 -2.69 -14.51 5.56
C LEU A 44 -1.32 -13.87 5.74
N PHE A 45 -0.51 -13.81 4.66
CA PHE A 45 0.81 -13.17 4.71
C PHE A 45 0.71 -11.65 4.78
N ASN A 46 -0.31 -11.06 4.16
CA ASN A 46 -0.56 -9.63 4.20
C ASN A 46 -1.32 -9.19 5.46
N ALA A 47 -1.83 -10.12 6.28
CA ALA A 47 -2.58 -9.80 7.51
C ALA A 47 -1.75 -9.02 8.54
N ASP A 48 -0.41 -9.09 8.48
CA ASP A 48 0.49 -8.35 9.35
C ASP A 48 0.96 -7.00 8.75
N GLU A 49 0.60 -6.70 7.49
CA GLU A 49 1.01 -5.47 6.84
C GLU A 49 0.17 -4.28 7.35
N ASP A 50 0.83 -3.28 7.91
CA ASP A 50 0.15 -2.07 8.40
C ASP A 50 -0.08 -1.09 7.24
N TYR A 51 -1.08 -1.35 6.42
CA TYR A 51 -1.46 -0.52 5.26
C TYR A 51 -1.69 0.95 5.64
N PHE A 52 -2.19 1.21 6.85
CA PHE A 52 -2.32 2.59 7.33
C PHE A 52 -0.95 3.26 7.51
N ALA A 53 0.04 2.53 8.04
CA ALA A 53 1.38 3.08 8.20
C ALA A 53 2.01 3.39 6.84
N ILE A 54 1.89 2.48 5.87
CA ILE A 54 2.37 2.66 4.49
C ILE A 54 1.70 3.87 3.84
N TRP A 55 0.37 3.98 3.95
CA TRP A 55 -0.36 5.12 3.42
C TRP A 55 0.08 6.44 4.07
N LEU A 56 0.27 6.45 5.40
CA LEU A 56 0.70 7.63 6.13
C LEU A 56 2.13 8.06 5.78
N GLU A 57 3.03 7.12 5.55
CA GLU A 57 4.41 7.38 5.09
C GLU A 57 4.44 7.94 3.66
N THR A 58 3.53 7.49 2.82
CA THR A 58 3.37 8.02 1.45
C THR A 58 2.83 9.44 1.47
N TYR A 59 2.05 9.81 2.49
CA TYR A 59 1.41 11.12 2.58
C TYR A 59 2.43 12.20 2.95
N PRO A 60 2.58 13.31 2.19
CA PRO A 60 3.48 14.40 2.55
C PRO A 60 3.10 14.99 3.92
N THR A 61 4.05 15.05 4.83
CA THR A 61 3.80 15.63 6.17
C THR A 61 3.66 17.14 6.14
N MET A 62 4.46 17.79 5.29
CA MET A 62 4.48 19.23 5.14
C MET A 62 4.73 19.65 3.69
N VAL A 63 4.12 20.75 3.27
CA VAL A 63 4.36 21.37 1.96
C VAL A 63 4.73 22.82 2.11
N LYS A 64 5.59 23.32 1.20
CA LYS A 64 5.87 24.76 1.07
C LYS A 64 4.72 25.42 0.31
N LYS A 65 4.29 26.58 0.77
CA LYS A 65 3.31 27.40 0.07
C LYS A 65 4.01 28.30 -0.96
N HIS A 66 3.33 28.61 -2.06
CA HIS A 66 3.85 29.49 -3.11
C HIS A 66 4.23 30.87 -2.56
N HIS A 67 3.45 31.44 -1.65
CA HIS A 67 3.69 32.74 -1.03
C HIS A 67 4.54 32.67 0.26
N GLY A 68 5.31 31.59 0.44
CA GLY A 68 6.15 31.38 1.61
C GLY A 68 5.43 30.68 2.76
N GLY A 69 6.23 30.19 3.72
CA GLY A 69 5.77 29.37 4.85
C GLY A 69 5.55 27.91 4.49
N LYS A 70 5.11 27.15 5.50
CA LYS A 70 4.84 25.71 5.39
C LYS A 70 3.44 25.40 5.88
N ARG A 71 2.83 24.36 5.33
CA ARG A 71 1.53 23.83 5.77
C ARG A 71 1.67 22.34 6.08
N ALA A 72 1.17 21.92 7.25
CA ALA A 72 1.09 20.51 7.60
C ALA A 72 -0.05 19.86 6.81
N LEU A 73 0.18 18.66 6.28
CA LEU A 73 -0.81 17.86 5.57
C LEU A 73 -1.18 16.58 6.30
N SER A 74 -0.22 15.97 7.00
CA SER A 74 -0.45 14.75 7.75
C SER A 74 0.38 14.73 9.03
N PRO A 75 0.00 13.91 10.03
CA PRO A 75 0.86 13.64 11.18
C PRO A 75 2.14 12.90 10.74
N SER A 76 3.26 13.22 11.38
CA SER A 76 4.57 12.64 11.04
C SER A 76 4.72 11.17 11.45
N LYS A 77 3.90 10.69 12.39
CA LYS A 77 3.96 9.31 12.91
C LYS A 77 2.57 8.78 13.25
N PRO A 78 2.32 7.46 13.05
CA PRO A 78 1.02 6.83 13.32
C PRO A 78 0.67 6.82 14.82
N ASN A 79 1.66 6.88 15.71
CA ASN A 79 1.45 6.78 17.16
C ASN A 79 1.15 8.12 17.86
N THR A 80 1.16 9.23 17.15
CA THR A 80 0.73 10.54 17.69
C THR A 80 -0.78 10.55 17.94
N ILE A 81 -1.27 11.51 18.73
CA ILE A 81 -2.71 11.68 18.97
C ILE A 81 -3.46 11.82 17.65
N LEU A 82 -2.95 12.68 16.74
CA LEU A 82 -3.52 12.88 15.42
C LEU A 82 -3.40 11.62 14.53
N GLY A 83 -2.28 10.91 14.59
CA GLY A 83 -2.07 9.66 13.88
C GLY A 83 -3.05 8.57 14.32
N LYS A 84 -3.29 8.42 15.63
CA LYS A 84 -4.27 7.48 16.16
C LYS A 84 -5.70 7.82 15.74
N ALA A 85 -6.06 9.12 15.75
CA ALA A 85 -7.37 9.57 15.28
C ALA A 85 -7.56 9.30 13.78
N LEU A 86 -6.50 9.50 12.99
CA LEU A 86 -6.49 9.24 11.55
C LEU A 86 -6.58 7.74 11.25
N ARG A 87 -5.88 6.89 12.01
CA ARG A 87 -5.99 5.42 11.92
C ARG A 87 -7.41 4.94 12.21
N LYS A 88 -8.07 5.50 13.23
CA LYS A 88 -9.47 5.18 13.51
C LYS A 88 -10.37 5.50 12.32
N LYS A 89 -10.12 6.63 11.65
CA LYS A 89 -10.85 7.00 10.44
C LYS A 89 -10.56 6.05 9.28
N TRP A 90 -9.28 5.72 9.03
CA TRP A 90 -8.88 4.73 8.04
C TRP A 90 -9.63 3.40 8.21
N ASN A 91 -9.61 2.85 9.41
CA ASN A 91 -10.31 1.60 9.72
C ASN A 91 -11.83 1.69 9.53
N SER A 92 -12.41 2.87 9.74
CA SER A 92 -13.84 3.11 9.50
C SER A 92 -14.17 3.14 8.01
N VAL A 93 -13.30 3.69 7.18
CA VAL A 93 -13.49 3.79 5.72
C VAL A 93 -13.30 2.42 5.06
N PHE A 94 -12.20 1.74 5.35
CA PHE A 94 -11.80 0.54 4.63
C PHE A 94 -12.24 -0.78 5.27
N LYS A 95 -12.66 -0.79 6.56
CA LYS A 95 -13.25 -1.96 7.26
C LYS A 95 -12.50 -3.28 7.06
N LYS A 96 -11.17 -3.28 7.02
CA LYS A 96 -10.31 -4.44 6.73
C LYS A 96 -10.37 -4.97 5.27
N ASP A 97 -10.92 -4.23 4.35
CA ASP A 97 -10.84 -4.55 2.93
C ASP A 97 -9.42 -4.24 2.41
N ILE A 98 -8.60 -5.28 2.32
CA ILE A 98 -7.19 -5.20 1.93
C ILE A 98 -7.07 -4.61 0.52
N LYS A 99 -7.89 -5.06 -0.43
CA LYS A 99 -7.84 -4.58 -1.82
C LYS A 99 -8.16 -3.09 -1.91
N ALA A 100 -9.14 -2.63 -1.14
CA ALA A 100 -9.48 -1.21 -1.07
C ALA A 100 -8.36 -0.38 -0.42
N GLN A 101 -7.67 -0.92 0.60
CA GLN A 101 -6.53 -0.27 1.22
C GLN A 101 -5.33 -0.16 0.28
N GLU A 102 -4.98 -1.23 -0.42
CA GLU A 102 -3.94 -1.26 -1.45
C GLU A 102 -4.24 -0.24 -2.57
N LYS A 103 -5.47 -0.26 -3.10
CA LYS A 103 -5.90 0.70 -4.12
C LYS A 103 -5.78 2.13 -3.64
N ALA A 104 -6.16 2.42 -2.39
CA ALA A 104 -6.05 3.75 -1.81
C ALA A 104 -4.59 4.23 -1.71
N ILE A 105 -3.65 3.34 -1.40
CA ILE A 105 -2.20 3.66 -1.39
C ILE A 105 -1.72 3.98 -2.81
N LEU A 106 -2.07 3.17 -3.80
CA LEU A 106 -1.69 3.39 -5.19
C LEU A 106 -2.23 4.73 -5.73
N VAL A 107 -3.50 5.03 -5.44
CA VAL A 107 -4.11 6.33 -5.80
C VAL A 107 -3.36 7.48 -5.17
N LEU A 108 -2.99 7.38 -3.89
CA LEU A 108 -2.22 8.41 -3.20
C LEU A 108 -0.83 8.59 -3.82
N GLN A 109 -0.13 7.50 -4.09
CA GLN A 109 1.20 7.53 -4.73
C GLN A 109 1.15 8.25 -6.08
N GLN A 110 0.16 7.95 -6.89
CA GLN A 110 -0.01 8.60 -8.19
C GLN A 110 -0.38 10.08 -8.03
N GLU A 111 -1.27 10.43 -7.11
CA GLU A 111 -1.62 11.84 -6.84
C GLU A 111 -0.41 12.64 -6.38
N VAL A 112 0.40 12.11 -5.46
CA VAL A 112 1.63 12.76 -4.98
C VAL A 112 2.64 12.93 -6.12
N LYS A 113 2.82 11.90 -6.95
CA LYS A 113 3.71 11.94 -8.11
C LYS A 113 3.31 13.02 -9.10
N ASP A 114 2.02 13.07 -9.46
CA ASP A 114 1.51 14.04 -10.43
C ASP A 114 1.59 15.47 -9.89
N LYS A 115 1.20 15.69 -8.63
CA LYS A 115 1.28 17.01 -8.01
C LYS A 115 2.72 17.49 -7.84
N THR A 116 3.64 16.58 -7.55
CA THR A 116 5.08 16.90 -7.46
C THR A 116 5.63 17.29 -8.84
N LYS A 117 5.33 16.50 -9.88
CA LYS A 117 5.77 16.76 -11.25
C LYS A 117 5.26 18.11 -11.77
N ASN A 118 4.03 18.47 -11.43
CA ASN A 118 3.39 19.70 -11.90
C ASN A 118 3.61 20.91 -10.97
N GLY A 119 4.39 20.78 -9.89
CA GLY A 119 4.62 21.85 -8.92
C GLY A 119 3.39 22.22 -8.07
N ASN A 120 2.38 21.37 -8.03
CA ASN A 120 1.07 21.60 -7.41
C ASN A 120 0.90 20.92 -6.04
N LEU A 121 1.99 20.47 -5.42
CA LEU A 121 1.90 19.74 -4.16
C LEU A 121 1.30 20.57 -3.02
N GLU A 122 1.44 21.88 -3.07
CA GLU A 122 0.84 22.81 -2.09
C GLU A 122 -0.70 22.76 -2.07
N TYR A 123 -1.33 22.36 -3.18
CA TYR A 123 -2.79 22.23 -3.29
C TYR A 123 -3.30 20.85 -2.85
N MET A 124 -2.43 19.99 -2.39
CA MET A 124 -2.85 18.69 -1.85
C MET A 124 -3.67 18.91 -0.58
N VAL A 125 -4.78 18.21 -0.43
CA VAL A 125 -5.62 18.31 0.78
C VAL A 125 -4.94 17.66 1.98
N GLU A 126 -5.42 17.95 3.18
CA GLU A 126 -4.94 17.29 4.39
C GLU A 126 -5.38 15.82 4.43
N ALA A 127 -4.57 14.95 5.03
CA ALA A 127 -4.81 13.51 5.11
C ALA A 127 -6.20 13.16 5.68
N ARG A 128 -6.66 13.89 6.68
CA ARG A 128 -8.00 13.70 7.26
C ARG A 128 -9.11 14.03 6.25
N ARG A 129 -8.96 15.13 5.52
CA ARG A 129 -9.90 15.56 4.49
C ARG A 129 -9.91 14.58 3.32
N TRP A 130 -8.74 14.09 2.92
CA TRP A 130 -8.57 13.09 1.87
C TRP A 130 -9.42 11.83 2.14
N LEU A 131 -9.38 11.32 3.37
CA LEU A 131 -10.21 10.16 3.78
C LEU A 131 -11.70 10.52 3.90
N ASN A 132 -12.03 11.71 4.43
CA ASN A 132 -13.43 12.09 4.68
C ASN A 132 -14.21 12.33 3.38
N GLU A 133 -13.58 12.89 2.38
CA GLU A 133 -14.20 13.27 1.11
C GLU A 133 -14.06 12.19 0.03
N GLY A 134 -13.51 11.01 0.38
CA GLY A 134 -13.39 9.87 -0.54
C GLY A 134 -12.48 10.14 -1.73
N TYR A 135 -11.35 10.83 -1.54
CA TYR A 135 -10.40 11.11 -2.63
C TYR A 135 -9.85 9.85 -3.26
N HIS A 136 -9.72 8.76 -2.52
CA HIS A 136 -9.34 7.43 -3.04
C HIS A 136 -10.32 6.91 -4.11
N GLU A 137 -11.59 7.27 -4.02
CA GLU A 137 -12.59 6.92 -5.03
C GLU A 137 -12.56 7.92 -6.19
N LYS A 138 -12.51 9.22 -5.89
CA LYS A 138 -12.49 10.29 -6.89
C LYS A 138 -11.34 10.17 -7.89
N TYR A 139 -10.19 9.72 -7.43
CA TYR A 139 -8.98 9.57 -8.24
C TYR A 139 -8.68 8.11 -8.62
N SER A 140 -9.62 7.19 -8.41
CA SER A 140 -9.40 5.77 -8.73
C SER A 140 -9.09 5.53 -10.22
N PHE A 141 -9.59 6.39 -11.10
CA PHE A 141 -9.30 6.34 -12.54
C PHE A 141 -7.80 6.44 -12.85
N LEU A 142 -7.00 7.10 -12.00
CA LEU A 142 -5.54 7.19 -12.16
C LEU A 142 -4.86 5.83 -12.08
N VAL A 143 -5.52 4.84 -11.50
CA VAL A 143 -4.99 3.47 -11.32
C VAL A 143 -5.70 2.48 -12.24
N ASP A 144 -7.01 2.70 -12.51
CA ASP A 144 -7.84 1.80 -13.32
C ASP A 144 -7.45 1.83 -14.82
N ASP A 145 -6.87 2.93 -15.31
CA ASP A 145 -6.40 3.07 -16.71
C ASP A 145 -5.11 2.29 -17.04
N GLY A 146 -4.74 1.32 -16.21
CA GLY A 146 -3.61 0.42 -16.48
C GLY A 146 -2.23 1.04 -16.30
N ILE A 147 -2.14 2.18 -15.64
CA ILE A 147 -0.88 2.75 -15.17
C ILE A 147 -0.42 1.91 -13.97
N VAL A 148 0.23 0.79 -14.26
CA VAL A 148 0.96 0.03 -13.24
C VAL A 148 2.05 0.96 -12.73
N PRO A 149 2.06 1.36 -11.45
CA PRO A 149 3.16 2.16 -10.93
C PRO A 149 4.44 1.35 -11.09
N GLU A 150 5.42 1.90 -11.81
CA GLU A 150 6.77 1.34 -11.84
C GLU A 150 7.24 1.18 -10.40
N ASN A 151 7.51 -0.05 -10.03
CA ASN A 151 8.00 -0.42 -8.70
C ASN A 151 9.39 0.21 -8.52
N LYS A 152 9.48 1.45 -8.01
CA LYS A 152 10.73 2.14 -7.70
C LYS A 152 11.36 1.63 -6.40
N TYR A 153 11.52 0.33 -6.29
CA TYR A 153 12.52 -0.28 -5.41
C TYR A 153 13.61 -0.98 -6.24
N SER A 154 14.10 -0.32 -7.26
CA SER A 154 15.42 -0.64 -7.77
C SER A 154 16.42 0.21 -7.01
N ASN A 155 17.09 -0.41 -6.05
CA ASN A 155 18.32 0.08 -5.43
C ASN A 155 19.42 0.20 -6.50
N GLU A 156 19.41 1.25 -7.30
CA GLU A 156 20.52 1.63 -8.15
C GLU A 156 20.54 3.15 -8.24
N ASP A 157 21.16 3.78 -7.25
CA ASP A 157 21.83 5.08 -7.37
C ASP A 157 22.40 5.50 -5.99
N TYR A 158 23.32 4.67 -5.46
CA TYR A 158 24.36 5.14 -4.54
C TYR A 158 25.69 4.57 -5.01
N MET A 159 26.28 5.22 -5.99
CA MET A 159 27.75 5.32 -6.15
C MET A 159 28.14 6.75 -6.41
#